data_5465c15cecb28d9f44f465c87de79dd8
#
_entry.id   5465c15cecb28d9f44f465c87de79dd8
#
_cell.length_a   1.000
_cell.length_b   1.000
_cell.length_c   1.000
_cell.angle_alpha   90.00
_cell.angle_beta   90.00
_cell.angle_gamma   90.00
#
_symmetry.space_group_name_H-M   'P 1'
#
loop_
_entity.id
_entity.type
_entity.pdbx_description
1 polymer ?
#
loop_
_entity_poly.entity_id
_entity_poly.type
_entity_poly.pdbx_seq_one_letter_code
_entity_poly.pdbx_strand_id
1 'polypeptide(L)'
;SESFNNMINTWNSYQCFMTFIWSRAASFTYCGLRNGYGYRDTVQDIQGIIHLAPEMALEKIRFMLSAQVDNGGGLPLVKYTHNPGHEDTPDDPSYVKETGHPAYRADDALWLFPTIYKYIAESGNIGFIDEVIPFANKDEGTVYEHLKRAIDFSMNRLGDNGMPAGLHADWNDCLRLGKRGESTFVAMQLYYAMTVIKYFAELKDDADYIDYINEIQYKMGNTIQEKCWEDDRYIRGYKEGGMVIGSKNDPEASMWLNPQSWAVISGLATREQSELALESVHRELNTPYGVRLMFPPYKEHAFDGALMLLFNAGTKENAGIFSQPQGWIILAEALMGHGNRAFEYFDESSPASMNDKAEVRKLEPYCHGQFTESVGSPYEGRSHVHWLTGTASTCMVGCVEGIMGMRPDFYGIKIAPAVPVSYTHLRAHETL
;
A
#
# COMPACT_ATOMS: atom_id res chain seq x y z
N SER A 1 -12.98 11.74 -18.98
CA SER A 1 -12.37 11.71 -20.31
C SER A 1 -12.47 10.33 -20.93
N GLU A 2 -12.27 10.21 -22.22
CA GLU A 2 -12.24 8.92 -22.92
C GLU A 2 -11.05 8.08 -22.41
N SER A 3 -9.89 8.70 -22.20
CA SER A 3 -8.70 8.03 -21.67
C SER A 3 -8.96 7.45 -20.28
N PHE A 4 -9.62 8.19 -19.39
CA PHE A 4 -9.99 7.68 -18.07
C PHE A 4 -10.94 6.47 -18.16
N ASN A 5 -12.00 6.58 -19.00
CA ASN A 5 -12.95 5.50 -19.21
C ASN A 5 -12.28 4.23 -19.76
N ASN A 6 -11.42 4.37 -20.77
CA ASN A 6 -10.71 3.25 -21.38
C ASN A 6 -9.73 2.58 -20.38
N MET A 7 -9.02 3.38 -19.59
CA MET A 7 -8.14 2.81 -18.58
C MET A 7 -8.93 2.03 -17.53
N ILE A 8 -9.90 2.65 -16.86
CA ILE A 8 -10.55 2.04 -15.70
C ILE A 8 -11.42 0.85 -16.10
N ASN A 9 -12.27 1.01 -17.12
CA ASN A 9 -13.24 -0.03 -17.48
C ASN A 9 -12.68 -1.15 -18.37
N THR A 10 -11.49 -0.99 -18.94
CA THR A 10 -10.93 -2.00 -19.86
C THR A 10 -9.52 -2.40 -19.45
N TRP A 11 -8.55 -1.50 -19.65
CA TRP A 11 -7.14 -1.89 -19.59
C TRP A 11 -6.63 -2.11 -18.17
N ASN A 12 -7.02 -1.25 -17.23
CA ASN A 12 -6.61 -1.41 -15.84
C ASN A 12 -7.30 -2.62 -15.19
N SER A 13 -8.59 -2.82 -15.47
CA SER A 13 -9.32 -4.02 -15.03
C SER A 13 -8.68 -5.30 -15.58
N TYR A 14 -8.32 -5.31 -16.87
CA TYR A 14 -7.61 -6.44 -17.47
C TYR A 14 -6.25 -6.67 -16.81
N GLN A 15 -5.48 -5.61 -16.54
CA GLN A 15 -4.19 -5.74 -15.89
C GLN A 15 -4.31 -6.19 -14.44
N CYS A 16 -5.31 -5.72 -13.68
CA CYS A 16 -5.61 -6.25 -12.34
C CYS A 16 -5.83 -7.75 -12.37
N PHE A 17 -6.63 -8.23 -13.31
CA PHE A 17 -6.90 -9.66 -13.48
C PHE A 17 -5.63 -10.45 -13.85
N MET A 18 -4.81 -9.94 -14.78
CA MET A 18 -3.54 -10.56 -15.15
C MET A 18 -2.57 -10.62 -13.97
N THR A 19 -2.40 -9.53 -13.24
CA THR A 19 -1.53 -9.49 -12.06
C THR A 19 -2.00 -10.47 -10.98
N PHE A 20 -3.31 -10.55 -10.76
CA PHE A 20 -3.90 -11.48 -9.80
C PHE A 20 -3.66 -12.96 -10.18
N ILE A 21 -3.88 -13.32 -11.45
CA ILE A 21 -3.75 -14.72 -11.93
C ILE A 21 -2.29 -15.15 -11.92
N TRP A 22 -1.42 -14.36 -12.54
CA TRP A 22 -0.01 -14.72 -12.74
C TRP A 22 0.87 -14.42 -11.53
N SER A 23 0.43 -13.56 -10.61
CA SER A 23 1.25 -13.02 -9.54
C SER A 23 2.50 -12.29 -10.06
N ARG A 24 3.09 -11.45 -9.25
CA ARG A 24 4.36 -10.80 -9.55
C ARG A 24 5.53 -11.79 -9.62
N ALA A 25 5.37 -12.98 -9.06
CA ALA A 25 6.37 -14.06 -9.08
C ALA A 25 6.58 -14.68 -10.47
N ALA A 26 5.62 -14.60 -11.39
CA ALA A 26 5.73 -15.13 -12.74
C ALA A 26 6.68 -14.34 -13.65
N SER A 27 7.08 -13.14 -13.29
CA SER A 27 7.97 -12.30 -14.07
C SER A 27 9.43 -12.65 -13.84
N PHE A 28 10.13 -13.12 -14.87
CA PHE A 28 11.59 -13.34 -14.83
C PHE A 28 12.37 -12.05 -14.53
N THR A 29 11.87 -10.91 -14.97
CA THR A 29 12.51 -9.60 -14.75
C THR A 29 12.25 -9.04 -13.37
N TYR A 30 11.18 -9.49 -12.70
CA TYR A 30 10.76 -8.96 -11.41
C TYR A 30 11.12 -9.86 -10.24
N CYS A 31 10.74 -11.12 -10.30
CA CYS A 31 10.85 -12.06 -9.17
C CYS A 31 11.97 -13.09 -9.30
N GLY A 32 12.62 -13.17 -10.46
CA GLY A 32 13.82 -13.96 -10.64
C GLY A 32 13.66 -15.44 -10.30
N LEU A 33 12.70 -16.16 -10.86
CA LEU A 33 12.51 -17.61 -10.64
C LEU A 33 12.06 -18.01 -9.21
N ARG A 34 11.52 -17.11 -8.42
CA ARG A 34 11.00 -17.46 -7.10
C ARG A 34 9.72 -18.29 -7.21
N ASN A 35 9.65 -19.35 -6.42
CA ASN A 35 8.54 -20.33 -6.45
C ASN A 35 7.48 -19.98 -5.40
N GLY A 36 6.79 -18.84 -5.55
CA GLY A 36 5.78 -18.46 -4.57
C GLY A 36 5.18 -17.09 -4.79
N TYR A 37 4.33 -16.70 -3.86
CA TYR A 37 3.64 -15.43 -3.80
C TYR A 37 4.29 -14.53 -2.75
N GLY A 38 4.56 -13.26 -3.07
CA GLY A 38 4.82 -12.24 -2.06
C GLY A 38 3.54 -11.99 -1.26
N TYR A 39 3.60 -12.06 0.07
CA TYR A 39 2.42 -11.94 0.90
C TYR A 39 1.67 -10.63 0.67
N ARG A 40 2.30 -9.51 0.99
CA ARG A 40 1.68 -8.17 0.84
C ARG A 40 1.29 -7.86 -0.59
N ASP A 41 2.09 -8.34 -1.54
CA ASP A 41 1.85 -8.13 -2.97
C ASP A 41 0.53 -8.74 -3.39
N THR A 42 0.33 -10.02 -3.06
CA THR A 42 -0.85 -10.77 -3.42
C THR A 42 -2.09 -10.25 -2.71
N VAL A 43 -1.98 -9.94 -1.40
CA VAL A 43 -3.12 -9.40 -0.63
C VAL A 43 -3.59 -8.06 -1.20
N GLN A 44 -2.67 -7.18 -1.63
CA GLN A 44 -3.03 -5.92 -2.28
C GLN A 44 -3.64 -6.13 -3.68
N ASP A 45 -3.08 -7.06 -4.46
CA ASP A 45 -3.55 -7.31 -5.84
C ASP A 45 -5.00 -7.83 -5.87
N ILE A 46 -5.44 -8.55 -4.84
CA ILE A 46 -6.82 -9.00 -4.67
C ILE A 46 -7.81 -7.82 -4.73
N GLN A 47 -7.46 -6.66 -4.17
CA GLN A 47 -8.37 -5.51 -4.13
C GLN A 47 -8.80 -5.04 -5.52
N GLY A 48 -7.95 -5.25 -6.53
CA GLY A 48 -8.23 -4.85 -7.91
C GLY A 48 -9.25 -5.73 -8.64
N ILE A 49 -9.61 -6.89 -8.08
CA ILE A 49 -10.47 -7.87 -8.78
C ILE A 49 -11.72 -8.28 -8.01
N ILE A 50 -11.92 -7.81 -6.78
CA ILE A 50 -13.06 -8.21 -5.95
C ILE A 50 -14.39 -7.97 -6.70
N HIS A 51 -14.54 -6.81 -7.33
CA HIS A 51 -15.73 -6.45 -8.12
C HIS A 51 -15.86 -7.23 -9.44
N LEU A 52 -14.79 -7.82 -9.96
CA LEU A 52 -14.79 -8.56 -11.22
C LEU A 52 -15.01 -10.06 -11.00
N ALA A 53 -14.42 -10.64 -9.95
CA ALA A 53 -14.40 -12.06 -9.68
C ALA A 53 -14.37 -12.34 -8.18
N PRO A 54 -15.46 -12.05 -7.44
CA PRO A 54 -15.50 -12.11 -5.97
C PRO A 54 -15.23 -13.52 -5.42
N GLU A 55 -15.62 -14.58 -6.14
CA GLU A 55 -15.35 -15.96 -5.74
C GLU A 55 -13.85 -16.27 -5.80
N MET A 56 -13.18 -15.87 -6.87
CA MET A 56 -11.73 -16.04 -7.01
C MET A 56 -10.97 -15.19 -5.98
N ALA A 57 -11.46 -14.00 -5.70
CA ALA A 57 -10.92 -13.13 -4.65
C ALA A 57 -11.02 -13.81 -3.28
N LEU A 58 -12.18 -14.40 -2.95
CA LEU A 58 -12.38 -15.13 -1.70
C LEU A 58 -11.43 -16.32 -1.54
N GLU A 59 -11.28 -17.14 -2.59
CA GLU A 59 -10.35 -18.28 -2.57
C GLU A 59 -8.91 -17.79 -2.32
N LYS A 60 -8.49 -16.69 -2.95
CA LYS A 60 -7.16 -16.14 -2.75
C LYS A 60 -7.00 -15.51 -1.36
N ILE A 61 -8.03 -14.87 -0.81
CA ILE A 61 -8.02 -14.35 0.57
C ILE A 61 -7.84 -15.49 1.56
N ARG A 62 -8.59 -16.60 1.41
CA ARG A 62 -8.42 -17.81 2.23
C ARG A 62 -7.00 -18.36 2.16
N PHE A 63 -6.46 -18.46 0.96
CA PHE A 63 -5.08 -18.91 0.74
C PHE A 63 -4.06 -17.99 1.43
N MET A 64 -4.23 -16.67 1.35
CA MET A 64 -3.31 -15.73 1.99
C MET A 64 -3.47 -15.69 3.52
N LEU A 65 -4.69 -15.85 4.04
CA LEU A 65 -4.92 -16.02 5.48
C LEU A 65 -4.23 -17.29 6.01
N SER A 66 -4.33 -18.41 5.28
CA SER A 66 -3.64 -19.64 5.67
C SER A 66 -2.10 -19.53 5.63
N ALA A 67 -1.57 -18.50 5.04
CA ALA A 67 -0.14 -18.17 5.04
C ALA A 67 0.26 -17.14 6.12
N GLN A 68 -0.67 -16.75 6.97
CA GLN A 68 -0.34 -15.99 8.18
C GLN A 68 0.16 -16.95 9.27
N VAL A 69 1.26 -16.60 9.93
CA VAL A 69 1.83 -17.37 11.02
C VAL A 69 0.97 -17.18 12.29
N ASP A 70 0.96 -18.15 13.20
CA ASP A 70 0.18 -18.09 14.45
C ASP A 70 0.54 -16.89 15.35
N ASN A 71 1.71 -16.29 15.16
CA ASN A 71 2.12 -15.05 15.82
C ASN A 71 1.53 -13.78 15.18
N GLY A 72 0.77 -13.90 14.10
CA GLY A 72 0.10 -12.80 13.38
C GLY A 72 0.87 -12.21 12.21
N GLY A 73 2.13 -12.56 12.00
CA GLY A 73 2.93 -12.12 10.86
C GLY A 73 2.62 -12.89 9.58
N GLY A 74 2.77 -12.29 8.42
CA GLY A 74 2.68 -12.98 7.13
C GLY A 74 3.98 -13.69 6.77
N LEU A 75 3.91 -14.83 6.09
CA LEU A 75 5.09 -15.43 5.45
C LEU A 75 5.55 -14.54 4.31
N PRO A 76 6.76 -13.95 4.32
CA PRO A 76 7.21 -13.02 3.27
C PRO A 76 7.15 -13.61 1.85
N LEU A 77 7.36 -14.91 1.74
CA LEU A 77 7.12 -15.70 0.54
C LEU A 77 6.23 -16.90 0.86
N VAL A 78 5.08 -16.97 0.20
CA VAL A 78 4.16 -18.10 0.27
C VAL A 78 4.44 -19.05 -0.89
N LYS A 79 4.92 -20.24 -0.62
CA LYS A 79 5.28 -21.22 -1.66
C LYS A 79 4.05 -21.67 -2.47
N TYR A 80 4.24 -22.04 -3.72
CA TYR A 80 3.16 -22.69 -4.51
C TYR A 80 2.71 -24.02 -3.92
N THR A 81 3.61 -24.68 -3.17
CA THR A 81 3.36 -25.93 -2.44
C THR A 81 2.98 -25.66 -0.98
N HIS A 82 2.47 -24.44 -0.67
CA HIS A 82 2.06 -24.08 0.67
C HIS A 82 1.18 -25.14 1.32
N ASN A 83 1.55 -25.53 2.54
CA ASN A 83 0.87 -26.57 3.33
C ASN A 83 0.45 -26.01 4.69
N PRO A 84 -0.75 -25.43 4.80
CA PRO A 84 -1.21 -24.78 6.02
C PRO A 84 -1.11 -25.68 7.25
N GLY A 85 -0.69 -25.11 8.37
CA GLY A 85 -0.46 -25.82 9.64
C GLY A 85 0.89 -26.52 9.77
N HIS A 86 1.72 -26.51 8.72
CA HIS A 86 2.99 -27.28 8.68
C HIS A 86 4.15 -26.48 8.05
N GLU A 87 4.00 -25.18 7.85
CA GLU A 87 5.08 -24.37 7.28
C GLU A 87 6.13 -24.00 8.30
N ASP A 88 7.39 -24.02 7.87
CA ASP A 88 8.45 -23.31 8.57
C ASP A 88 8.21 -21.80 8.48
N THR A 89 8.73 -21.05 9.44
CA THR A 89 8.54 -19.60 9.56
C THR A 89 9.87 -18.86 9.35
N PRO A 90 9.87 -17.54 9.17
CA PRO A 90 11.11 -16.75 9.13
C PRO A 90 12.04 -16.92 10.36
N ASP A 91 11.53 -17.47 11.47
CA ASP A 91 12.32 -17.79 12.67
C ASP A 91 13.10 -19.11 12.50
N ASP A 92 12.79 -19.91 11.46
CA ASP A 92 13.42 -21.20 11.20
C ASP A 92 14.50 -21.07 10.11
N PRO A 93 15.73 -21.58 10.34
CA PRO A 93 16.79 -21.56 9.34
C PRO A 93 16.45 -22.28 8.01
N SER A 94 15.58 -23.29 8.07
CA SER A 94 15.09 -24.02 6.91
C SER A 94 14.28 -23.12 5.98
N TYR A 95 13.36 -22.31 6.52
CA TYR A 95 12.60 -21.33 5.76
C TYR A 95 13.52 -20.32 5.06
N VAL A 96 14.49 -19.77 5.82
CA VAL A 96 15.45 -18.79 5.29
C VAL A 96 16.28 -19.38 4.16
N LYS A 97 16.73 -20.63 4.31
CA LYS A 97 17.52 -21.33 3.28
C LYS A 97 16.71 -21.58 2.02
N GLU A 98 15.44 -21.95 2.15
CA GLU A 98 14.55 -22.26 1.02
C GLU A 98 14.08 -21.01 0.29
N THR A 99 13.67 -19.99 1.03
CA THR A 99 13.01 -18.80 0.47
C THR A 99 13.93 -17.60 0.24
N GLY A 100 15.05 -17.54 0.94
CA GLY A 100 15.94 -16.37 0.96
C GLY A 100 15.41 -15.18 1.75
N HIS A 101 14.35 -15.35 2.57
CA HIS A 101 13.76 -14.30 3.40
C HIS A 101 14.12 -14.52 4.88
N PRO A 102 15.07 -13.75 5.44
CA PRO A 102 15.62 -14.00 6.77
C PRO A 102 14.75 -13.48 7.92
N ALA A 103 13.66 -12.76 7.65
CA ALA A 103 12.81 -12.17 8.67
C ALA A 103 11.46 -11.71 8.08
N TYR A 104 10.50 -11.46 8.99
CA TYR A 104 9.21 -10.86 8.63
C TYR A 104 9.35 -9.47 8.02
N ARG A 105 8.38 -9.09 7.17
CA ARG A 105 8.14 -7.71 6.76
C ARG A 105 7.20 -7.05 7.77
N ALA A 106 7.37 -5.74 7.96
CA ALA A 106 6.60 -5.02 8.97
C ALA A 106 5.13 -4.79 8.58
N ASP A 107 4.86 -4.75 7.27
CA ASP A 107 3.55 -4.38 6.71
C ASP A 107 2.73 -5.56 6.16
N ASP A 108 3.30 -6.76 6.02
CA ASP A 108 2.66 -7.89 5.35
C ASP A 108 1.22 -8.14 5.81
N ALA A 109 1.01 -8.40 7.09
CA ALA A 109 -0.30 -8.75 7.62
C ALA A 109 -1.28 -7.55 7.72
N LEU A 110 -0.77 -6.32 7.72
CA LEU A 110 -1.61 -5.13 7.78
C LEU A 110 -2.41 -4.90 6.50
N TRP A 111 -1.98 -5.45 5.38
CA TRP A 111 -2.72 -5.40 4.11
C TRP A 111 -3.98 -6.27 4.10
N LEU A 112 -4.14 -7.19 5.04
CA LEU A 112 -5.38 -7.95 5.21
C LEU A 112 -6.59 -7.05 5.49
N PHE A 113 -6.39 -5.97 6.26
CA PHE A 113 -7.49 -5.12 6.71
C PHE A 113 -8.24 -4.43 5.55
N PRO A 114 -7.59 -3.65 4.66
CA PRO A 114 -8.30 -3.05 3.55
C PRO A 114 -8.89 -4.09 2.59
N THR A 115 -8.21 -5.23 2.41
CA THR A 115 -8.64 -6.27 1.47
C THR A 115 -9.87 -7.02 1.97
N ILE A 116 -9.89 -7.45 3.24
CA ILE A 116 -11.02 -8.18 3.82
C ILE A 116 -12.22 -7.24 4.01
N TYR A 117 -11.97 -6.01 4.47
CA TYR A 117 -13.02 -5.00 4.57
C TYR A 117 -13.72 -4.81 3.21
N LYS A 118 -12.93 -4.56 2.16
CA LYS A 118 -13.44 -4.35 0.81
C LYS A 118 -14.21 -5.56 0.30
N TYR A 119 -13.67 -6.78 0.51
CA TYR A 119 -14.36 -8.00 0.10
C TYR A 119 -15.74 -8.15 0.77
N ILE A 120 -15.81 -7.99 2.08
CA ILE A 120 -17.07 -8.10 2.82
C ILE A 120 -18.04 -6.99 2.42
N ALA A 121 -17.56 -5.76 2.28
CA ALA A 121 -18.38 -4.62 1.89
C ALA A 121 -18.96 -4.75 0.48
N GLU A 122 -18.19 -5.28 -0.49
CA GLU A 122 -18.66 -5.48 -1.86
C GLU A 122 -19.54 -6.72 -2.04
N SER A 123 -19.20 -7.82 -1.37
CA SER A 123 -19.92 -9.09 -1.52
C SER A 123 -21.15 -9.23 -0.60
N GLY A 124 -21.19 -8.47 0.50
CA GLY A 124 -22.18 -8.65 1.56
C GLY A 124 -21.97 -9.93 2.39
N ASN A 125 -20.86 -10.65 2.20
CA ASN A 125 -20.56 -11.88 2.91
C ASN A 125 -20.03 -11.62 4.32
N ILE A 126 -20.87 -11.11 5.20
CA ILE A 126 -20.52 -10.80 6.59
C ILE A 126 -20.08 -12.08 7.35
N GLY A 127 -20.67 -13.23 7.04
CA GLY A 127 -20.35 -14.51 7.69
C GLY A 127 -18.90 -14.95 7.46
N PHE A 128 -18.17 -14.39 6.50
CA PHE A 128 -16.77 -14.71 6.26
C PHE A 128 -15.88 -14.40 7.48
N ILE A 129 -16.24 -13.42 8.29
CA ILE A 129 -15.49 -13.05 9.50
C ILE A 129 -15.40 -14.19 10.55
N ASP A 130 -16.34 -15.13 10.50
CA ASP A 130 -16.42 -16.28 11.39
C ASP A 130 -15.83 -17.56 10.81
N GLU A 131 -15.41 -17.52 9.55
CA GLU A 131 -14.80 -18.70 8.91
C GLU A 131 -13.48 -19.03 9.59
N VAL A 132 -13.31 -20.32 9.94
CA VAL A 132 -12.08 -20.83 10.58
C VAL A 132 -11.08 -21.23 9.49
N ILE A 133 -9.88 -20.68 9.60
CA ILE A 133 -8.79 -20.88 8.65
C ILE A 133 -7.53 -21.29 9.42
N PRO A 134 -6.76 -22.30 8.98
CA PRO A 134 -5.52 -22.66 9.63
C PRO A 134 -4.47 -21.54 9.49
N PHE A 135 -3.61 -21.37 10.51
CA PHE A 135 -2.39 -20.60 10.38
C PHE A 135 -1.31 -21.38 9.61
N ALA A 136 -0.28 -20.71 9.17
CA ALA A 136 0.74 -21.31 8.31
C ALA A 136 1.49 -22.46 8.99
N ASN A 137 1.85 -22.29 10.27
CA ASN A 137 2.73 -23.21 11.01
C ASN A 137 1.99 -24.17 11.94
N LYS A 138 0.93 -23.74 12.59
CA LYS A 138 0.15 -24.56 13.54
C LYS A 138 -1.13 -23.84 13.94
N ASP A 139 -2.08 -24.58 14.50
CA ASP A 139 -3.35 -24.07 14.98
C ASP A 139 -4.23 -23.48 13.87
N GLU A 140 -5.41 -23.05 14.21
CA GLU A 140 -6.39 -22.37 13.36
C GLU A 140 -7.14 -21.31 14.13
N GLY A 141 -7.79 -20.38 13.44
CA GLY A 141 -8.58 -19.32 14.04
C GLY A 141 -9.62 -18.80 13.06
N THR A 142 -10.59 -18.07 13.58
CA THR A 142 -11.52 -17.32 12.72
C THR A 142 -10.80 -16.21 11.97
N VAL A 143 -11.37 -15.74 10.86
CA VAL A 143 -10.84 -14.56 10.13
C VAL A 143 -10.70 -13.37 11.10
N TYR A 144 -11.63 -13.20 12.02
CA TYR A 144 -11.53 -12.18 13.07
C TYR A 144 -10.29 -12.36 13.97
N GLU A 145 -9.99 -13.59 14.37
CA GLU A 145 -8.78 -13.90 15.16
C GLU A 145 -7.51 -13.68 14.37
N HIS A 146 -7.49 -14.01 13.07
CA HIS A 146 -6.38 -13.67 12.17
C HIS A 146 -6.09 -12.16 12.18
N LEU A 147 -7.12 -11.33 12.08
CA LEU A 147 -6.98 -9.87 12.11
C LEU A 147 -6.53 -9.37 13.49
N LYS A 148 -7.06 -9.92 14.59
CA LYS A 148 -6.60 -9.57 15.96
C LYS A 148 -5.12 -9.87 16.12
N ARG A 149 -4.67 -11.06 15.70
CA ARG A 149 -3.24 -11.44 15.77
C ARG A 149 -2.34 -10.59 14.87
N ALA A 150 -2.83 -10.07 13.74
CA ALA A 150 -2.06 -9.14 12.91
C ALA A 150 -1.78 -7.80 13.62
N ILE A 151 -2.73 -7.29 14.40
CA ILE A 151 -2.52 -6.11 15.27
C ILE A 151 -1.53 -6.46 16.38
N ASP A 152 -1.72 -7.58 17.06
CA ASP A 152 -0.85 -8.03 18.16
C ASP A 152 0.59 -8.24 17.66
N PHE A 153 0.78 -8.75 16.45
CA PHE A 153 2.10 -8.89 15.84
C PHE A 153 2.85 -7.56 15.80
N SER A 154 2.20 -6.50 15.34
CA SER A 154 2.79 -5.17 15.28
C SER A 154 2.97 -4.54 16.66
N MET A 155 1.98 -4.67 17.55
CA MET A 155 2.01 -4.12 18.91
C MET A 155 3.08 -4.79 19.79
N ASN A 156 3.38 -6.06 19.56
CA ASN A 156 4.43 -6.79 20.28
C ASN A 156 5.85 -6.52 19.73
N ARG A 157 5.98 -5.71 18.68
CA ARG A 157 7.24 -5.39 18.01
C ARG A 157 7.37 -3.88 17.79
N LEU A 158 7.29 -3.14 18.90
CA LEU A 158 7.49 -1.69 18.88
C LEU A 158 8.98 -1.34 19.03
N GLY A 159 9.36 -0.23 18.41
CA GLY A 159 10.67 0.38 18.55
C GLY A 159 10.82 1.26 19.79
N ASP A 160 11.79 2.17 19.75
CA ASP A 160 12.18 2.95 20.94
C ASP A 160 11.20 4.10 21.25
N ASN A 161 10.47 4.59 20.26
CA ASN A 161 9.45 5.63 20.44
C ASN A 161 8.03 5.06 20.61
N GLY A 162 7.83 3.76 20.54
CA GLY A 162 6.54 3.11 20.70
C GLY A 162 5.74 2.96 19.41
N MET A 163 6.38 3.06 18.26
CA MET A 163 5.81 2.77 16.95
C MET A 163 6.29 1.39 16.44
N PRO A 164 5.60 0.78 15.45
CA PRO A 164 6.01 -0.50 14.89
C PRO A 164 7.44 -0.47 14.34
N ALA A 165 8.23 -1.47 14.73
CA ALA A 165 9.56 -1.65 14.18
C ALA A 165 9.51 -1.96 12.68
N GLY A 166 10.49 -1.44 11.93
CA GLY A 166 10.61 -1.65 10.48
C GLY A 166 10.96 -3.10 10.08
N LEU A 167 11.33 -3.93 11.04
CA LEU A 167 11.72 -5.33 10.87
C LEU A 167 12.76 -5.50 9.75
N HIS A 168 12.59 -6.51 8.88
CA HIS A 168 13.49 -6.66 7.74
C HIS A 168 13.35 -5.53 6.73
N ALA A 169 12.13 -5.12 6.45
CA ALA A 169 11.73 -3.92 5.70
C ALA A 169 10.24 -3.69 5.91
N ASP A 170 9.78 -2.50 5.60
CA ASP A 170 8.38 -2.23 5.29
C ASP A 170 8.14 -2.37 3.77
N TRP A 171 7.13 -1.69 3.22
CA TRP A 171 6.85 -1.70 1.78
C TRP A 171 8.06 -1.29 0.92
N ASN A 172 8.91 -0.40 1.44
CA ASN A 172 10.19 -0.09 0.82
C ASN A 172 11.22 -1.18 1.17
N ASP A 173 11.43 -2.13 0.27
CA ASP A 173 12.37 -3.24 0.45
C ASP A 173 13.80 -2.79 0.71
N CYS A 174 14.16 -1.61 0.26
CA CYS A 174 15.51 -1.04 0.40
C CYS A 174 15.72 -0.23 1.68
N LEU A 175 14.70 -0.11 2.54
CA LEU A 175 14.79 0.68 3.78
C LEU A 175 15.05 -0.24 4.98
N ARG A 176 16.29 -0.22 5.50
CA ARG A 176 16.73 -1.00 6.66
C ARG A 176 16.89 -0.11 7.89
N LEU A 177 15.87 -0.10 8.74
CA LEU A 177 15.85 0.78 9.93
C LEU A 177 16.53 0.17 11.16
N GLY A 178 16.82 -1.14 11.15
CA GLY A 178 17.36 -1.88 12.30
C GLY A 178 16.26 -2.53 13.13
N LYS A 179 16.66 -3.28 14.15
CA LYS A 179 15.73 -4.08 14.97
C LYS A 179 14.72 -3.24 15.75
N ARG A 180 15.11 -2.07 16.17
CA ARG A 180 14.29 -1.13 16.94
C ARG A 180 14.00 0.16 16.20
N GLY A 181 14.45 0.26 14.95
CA GLY A 181 14.10 1.35 14.07
C GLY A 181 12.62 1.26 13.70
N GLU A 182 11.97 2.38 13.46
CA GLU A 182 10.52 2.51 13.38
C GLU A 182 10.08 3.14 12.07
N SER A 183 9.02 2.59 11.50
CA SER A 183 8.43 3.09 10.26
C SER A 183 7.17 3.91 10.54
N THR A 184 7.19 5.20 10.21
CA THR A 184 6.00 6.07 10.27
C THR A 184 4.89 5.55 9.37
N PHE A 185 5.23 5.05 8.19
CA PHE A 185 4.28 4.46 7.26
C PHE A 185 3.56 3.23 7.84
N VAL A 186 4.29 2.30 8.48
CA VAL A 186 3.69 1.13 9.13
C VAL A 186 2.85 1.52 10.34
N ALA A 187 3.28 2.54 11.09
CA ALA A 187 2.48 3.08 12.21
C ALA A 187 1.13 3.62 11.72
N MET A 188 1.09 4.31 10.58
CA MET A 188 -0.16 4.77 9.97
C MET A 188 -1.01 3.63 9.43
N GLN A 189 -0.40 2.57 8.87
CA GLN A 189 -1.14 1.37 8.46
C GLN A 189 -1.74 0.65 9.67
N LEU A 190 -1.01 0.53 10.76
CA LEU A 190 -1.52 -0.05 12.01
C LEU A 190 -2.67 0.79 12.58
N TYR A 191 -2.56 2.13 12.53
CA TYR A 191 -3.64 3.02 12.94
C TYR A 191 -4.90 2.80 12.08
N TYR A 192 -4.75 2.65 10.77
CA TYR A 192 -5.82 2.30 9.86
C TYR A 192 -6.42 0.91 10.17
N ALA A 193 -5.58 -0.09 10.39
CA ALA A 193 -6.01 -1.43 10.76
C ALA A 193 -6.86 -1.44 12.06
N MET A 194 -6.46 -0.64 13.05
CA MET A 194 -7.23 -0.43 14.28
C MET A 194 -8.59 0.23 14.02
N THR A 195 -8.68 1.10 13.03
CA THR A 195 -9.98 1.68 12.60
C THR A 195 -10.86 0.61 11.97
N VAL A 196 -10.30 -0.18 11.06
CA VAL A 196 -11.06 -1.22 10.34
C VAL A 196 -11.51 -2.34 11.26
N ILE A 197 -10.69 -2.81 12.19
CA ILE A 197 -11.08 -3.93 13.05
C ILE A 197 -12.23 -3.58 13.99
N LYS A 198 -12.43 -2.31 14.31
CA LYS A 198 -13.59 -1.89 15.11
C LYS A 198 -14.92 -2.17 14.41
N TYR A 199 -15.00 -2.03 13.09
CA TYR A 199 -16.20 -2.43 12.33
C TYR A 199 -16.49 -3.92 12.49
N PHE A 200 -15.45 -4.77 12.49
CA PHE A 200 -15.63 -6.21 12.71
C PHE A 200 -15.96 -6.55 14.16
N ALA A 201 -15.35 -5.84 15.11
CA ALA A 201 -15.65 -6.00 16.53
C ALA A 201 -17.11 -5.59 16.87
N GLU A 202 -17.62 -4.55 16.22
CA GLU A 202 -19.04 -4.16 16.32
C GLU A 202 -19.97 -5.27 15.80
N LEU A 203 -19.63 -5.91 14.65
CA LEU A 203 -20.39 -7.05 14.13
C LEU A 203 -20.37 -8.28 15.05
N LYS A 204 -19.34 -8.38 15.91
CA LYS A 204 -19.16 -9.47 16.88
C LYS A 204 -19.67 -9.13 18.29
N ASP A 205 -20.20 -7.93 18.50
CA ASP A 205 -20.56 -7.42 19.84
C ASP A 205 -19.38 -7.50 20.85
N ASP A 206 -18.13 -7.39 20.37
CA ASP A 206 -16.89 -7.49 21.17
C ASP A 206 -16.52 -6.12 21.77
N ALA A 207 -17.33 -5.64 22.71
CA ALA A 207 -17.15 -4.32 23.32
C ALA A 207 -15.81 -4.17 24.04
N ASP A 208 -15.36 -5.20 24.75
CA ASP A 208 -14.07 -5.20 25.49
C ASP A 208 -12.91 -4.98 24.51
N TYR A 209 -12.96 -5.61 23.35
CA TYR A 209 -11.94 -5.44 22.33
C TYR A 209 -11.98 -4.06 21.67
N ILE A 210 -13.18 -3.49 21.48
CA ILE A 210 -13.36 -2.11 21.00
C ILE A 210 -12.67 -1.13 21.96
N ASP A 211 -12.90 -1.29 23.27
CA ASP A 211 -12.28 -0.43 24.29
C ASP A 211 -10.76 -0.57 24.29
N TYR A 212 -10.23 -1.78 24.20
CA TYR A 212 -8.80 -2.03 24.05
C TYR A 212 -8.22 -1.35 22.81
N ILE A 213 -8.87 -1.53 21.65
CA ILE A 213 -8.41 -0.91 20.40
C ILE A 213 -8.46 0.63 20.49
N ASN A 214 -9.49 1.21 21.09
CA ASN A 214 -9.57 2.65 21.28
C ASN A 214 -8.39 3.19 22.10
N GLU A 215 -8.03 2.48 23.18
CA GLU A 215 -6.89 2.87 24.02
C GLU A 215 -5.55 2.84 23.25
N ILE A 216 -5.26 1.73 22.57
CA ILE A 216 -3.97 1.59 21.86
C ILE A 216 -3.91 2.49 20.62
N GLN A 217 -5.04 2.69 19.92
CA GLN A 217 -5.12 3.59 18.78
C GLN A 217 -4.90 5.05 19.19
N TYR A 218 -5.49 5.48 20.31
CA TYR A 218 -5.28 6.82 20.86
C TYR A 218 -3.78 7.05 21.20
N LYS A 219 -3.14 6.08 21.87
CA LYS A 219 -1.72 6.14 22.19
C LYS A 219 -0.86 6.20 20.93
N MET A 220 -1.13 5.33 19.96
CA MET A 220 -0.40 5.29 18.69
C MET A 220 -0.55 6.60 17.92
N GLY A 221 -1.76 7.13 17.82
CA GLY A 221 -2.03 8.40 17.16
C GLY A 221 -1.25 9.56 17.78
N ASN A 222 -1.28 9.67 19.12
CA ASN A 222 -0.52 10.70 19.83
C ASN A 222 1.00 10.55 19.61
N THR A 223 1.52 9.33 19.63
CA THR A 223 2.93 9.07 19.37
C THR A 223 3.33 9.50 17.96
N ILE A 224 2.54 9.16 16.94
CA ILE A 224 2.84 9.58 15.57
C ILE A 224 2.79 11.10 15.44
N GLN A 225 1.78 11.76 16.03
CA GLN A 225 1.67 13.22 15.99
C GLN A 225 2.82 13.92 16.68
N GLU A 226 3.25 13.42 17.84
CA GLU A 226 4.35 14.04 18.61
C GLU A 226 5.71 13.79 17.97
N LYS A 227 5.95 12.59 17.43
CA LYS A 227 7.28 12.17 16.99
C LYS A 227 7.53 12.34 15.50
N CYS A 228 6.47 12.32 14.66
CA CYS A 228 6.65 12.24 13.22
C CYS A 228 6.22 13.48 12.44
N TRP A 229 5.45 14.39 13.04
CA TRP A 229 5.00 15.60 12.37
C TRP A 229 6.08 16.69 12.43
N GLU A 230 6.46 17.24 11.28
CA GLU A 230 7.38 18.38 11.14
C GLU A 230 6.75 19.48 10.27
N ASP A 231 6.15 20.48 10.88
CA ASP A 231 5.60 21.68 10.25
C ASP A 231 4.63 21.44 9.07
N ASP A 232 5.10 20.85 7.96
CA ASP A 232 4.35 20.65 6.72
C ASP A 232 4.41 19.21 6.17
N ARG A 233 4.99 18.28 6.92
CA ARG A 233 5.17 16.88 6.50
C ARG A 233 5.34 15.92 7.67
N TYR A 234 5.16 14.63 7.40
CA TYR A 234 5.56 13.54 8.29
C TYR A 234 6.92 12.98 7.87
N ILE A 235 7.79 12.74 8.84
CA ILE A 235 9.08 12.05 8.61
C ILE A 235 8.84 10.62 8.13
N ARG A 236 9.88 10.00 7.53
CA ARG A 236 9.79 8.61 7.06
C ARG A 236 9.87 7.59 8.19
N GLY A 237 10.63 7.89 9.22
CA GLY A 237 10.80 7.03 10.38
C GLY A 237 12.06 7.32 11.19
N TYR A 238 12.38 6.37 12.04
CA TYR A 238 13.59 6.39 12.87
C TYR A 238 14.45 5.17 12.57
N LYS A 239 15.74 5.38 12.32
CA LYS A 239 16.71 4.30 12.39
C LYS A 239 16.96 3.91 13.86
N GLU A 240 17.31 2.66 14.08
CA GLU A 240 17.80 2.19 15.38
C GLU A 240 18.90 3.12 15.92
N GLY A 241 18.78 3.53 17.18
CA GLY A 241 19.65 4.54 17.78
C GLY A 241 19.12 5.98 17.67
N GLY A 242 17.91 6.18 17.14
CA GLY A 242 17.18 7.45 17.20
C GLY A 242 17.45 8.44 16.05
N MET A 243 18.21 8.04 15.02
CA MET A 243 18.41 8.89 13.85
C MET A 243 17.09 9.05 13.09
N VAL A 244 16.66 10.28 12.86
CA VAL A 244 15.49 10.61 12.05
C VAL A 244 15.80 10.38 10.57
N ILE A 245 14.85 9.83 9.84
CA ILE A 245 14.91 9.61 8.38
C ILE A 245 13.75 10.35 7.72
N GLY A 246 14.06 11.13 6.70
CA GLY A 246 13.06 11.90 5.96
C GLY A 246 12.61 13.17 6.68
N SER A 247 13.49 13.73 7.53
CA SER A 247 13.32 15.07 8.08
C SER A 247 13.49 16.14 7.00
N LYS A 248 12.74 17.22 7.09
CA LYS A 248 12.89 18.37 6.21
C LYS A 248 14.31 18.98 6.22
N ASN A 249 15.10 18.68 7.24
CA ASN A 249 16.48 19.13 7.37
C ASN A 249 17.50 18.16 6.75
N ASP A 250 17.08 17.01 6.29
CA ASP A 250 17.96 16.05 5.63
C ASP A 250 18.41 16.61 4.28
N PRO A 251 19.72 16.56 3.96
CA PRO A 251 20.22 17.06 2.68
C PRO A 251 19.77 16.20 1.50
N GLU A 252 19.41 14.94 1.76
CA GLU A 252 18.91 13.98 0.80
C GLU A 252 17.72 13.23 1.40
N ALA A 253 16.76 12.84 0.57
CA ALA A 253 15.54 12.12 0.98
C ALA A 253 14.73 12.84 2.08
N SER A 254 14.67 14.17 2.03
CA SER A 254 13.94 14.99 3.00
C SER A 254 12.41 14.93 2.83
N MET A 255 11.91 14.41 1.71
CA MET A 255 10.49 14.25 1.45
C MET A 255 10.19 12.84 0.94
N TRP A 256 9.19 12.20 1.55
CA TRP A 256 8.73 10.85 1.21
C TRP A 256 7.23 10.82 0.99
N LEU A 257 6.79 10.13 -0.08
CA LEU A 257 5.39 10.05 -0.49
C LEU A 257 4.54 9.21 0.47
N ASN A 258 5.07 8.06 0.91
CA ASN A 258 4.30 7.06 1.66
C ASN A 258 3.68 7.63 2.96
N PRO A 259 4.43 8.30 3.85
CA PRO A 259 3.84 8.84 5.07
C PRO A 259 2.77 9.91 4.79
N GLN A 260 2.96 10.75 3.78
CA GLN A 260 2.02 11.83 3.50
C GLN A 260 0.68 11.29 2.99
N SER A 261 0.71 10.37 2.03
CA SER A 261 -0.51 9.76 1.51
C SER A 261 -1.25 8.93 2.57
N TRP A 262 -0.52 8.15 3.37
CA TRP A 262 -1.11 7.31 4.40
C TRP A 262 -1.55 8.05 5.66
N ALA A 263 -1.01 9.23 5.95
CA ALA A 263 -1.53 10.11 6.99
C ALA A 263 -2.99 10.50 6.72
N VAL A 264 -3.32 10.74 5.44
CA VAL A 264 -4.69 11.04 4.99
C VAL A 264 -5.53 9.77 4.91
N ILE A 265 -5.04 8.70 4.26
CA ILE A 265 -5.78 7.44 4.06
C ILE A 265 -6.17 6.80 5.40
N SER A 266 -5.27 6.83 6.37
CA SER A 266 -5.52 6.28 7.71
C SER A 266 -6.51 7.09 8.55
N GLY A 267 -6.75 8.35 8.19
CA GLY A 267 -7.55 9.28 8.98
C GLY A 267 -6.83 9.80 10.22
N LEU A 268 -5.50 9.62 10.31
CA LEU A 268 -4.69 10.10 11.43
C LEU A 268 -4.50 11.61 11.42
N ALA A 269 -4.16 12.15 10.23
CA ALA A 269 -3.85 13.57 10.08
C ALA A 269 -5.11 14.43 10.27
N THR A 270 -4.95 15.56 10.95
CA THR A 270 -5.99 16.59 10.93
C THR A 270 -6.17 17.14 9.52
N ARG A 271 -7.28 17.84 9.27
CA ARG A 271 -7.51 18.45 7.95
C ARG A 271 -6.37 19.40 7.58
N GLU A 272 -5.92 20.23 8.51
CA GLU A 272 -4.83 21.18 8.29
C GLU A 272 -3.51 20.47 7.96
N GLN A 273 -3.14 19.44 8.72
CA GLN A 273 -1.96 18.63 8.44
C GLN A 273 -2.05 17.94 7.07
N SER A 274 -3.22 17.43 6.72
CA SER A 274 -3.46 16.81 5.42
C SER A 274 -3.24 17.79 4.27
N GLU A 275 -3.77 19.02 4.38
CA GLU A 275 -3.59 20.07 3.37
C GLU A 275 -2.10 20.42 3.22
N LEU A 276 -1.38 20.63 4.33
CA LEU A 276 0.05 20.98 4.32
C LEU A 276 0.90 19.85 3.74
N ALA A 277 0.67 18.62 4.16
CA ALA A 277 1.43 17.46 3.69
C ALA A 277 1.22 17.20 2.18
N LEU A 278 -0.02 17.28 1.69
CA LEU A 278 -0.33 17.11 0.27
C LEU A 278 0.20 18.25 -0.58
N GLU A 279 0.19 19.49 -0.08
CA GLU A 279 0.81 20.62 -0.78
C GLU A 279 2.33 20.45 -0.88
N SER A 280 2.97 19.93 0.17
CA SER A 280 4.40 19.63 0.15
C SER A 280 4.74 18.51 -0.82
N VAL A 281 3.89 17.46 -0.93
CA VAL A 281 4.01 16.43 -1.96
C VAL A 281 3.97 17.04 -3.36
N HIS A 282 2.97 17.87 -3.63
CA HIS A 282 2.82 18.51 -4.95
C HIS A 282 4.05 19.38 -5.29
N ARG A 283 4.47 20.20 -4.35
CA ARG A 283 5.61 21.11 -4.54
C ARG A 283 6.94 20.39 -4.78
N GLU A 284 7.19 19.27 -4.08
CA GLU A 284 8.52 18.66 -4.03
C GLU A 284 8.62 17.33 -4.81
N LEU A 285 7.53 16.59 -4.91
CA LEU A 285 7.56 15.26 -5.52
C LEU A 285 6.91 15.19 -6.90
N ASN A 286 6.02 16.13 -7.26
CA ASN A 286 5.32 16.06 -8.55
C ASN A 286 6.27 16.23 -9.75
N THR A 287 5.98 15.54 -10.85
CA THR A 287 6.70 15.60 -12.13
C THR A 287 5.73 15.38 -13.28
N PRO A 288 6.10 15.71 -14.54
CA PRO A 288 5.25 15.43 -15.69
C PRO A 288 4.94 13.96 -15.98
N TYR A 289 5.48 13.04 -15.18
CA TYR A 289 5.33 11.59 -15.36
C TYR A 289 4.72 10.91 -14.13
N GLY A 290 4.29 11.69 -13.13
CA GLY A 290 3.74 11.26 -11.86
C GLY A 290 4.59 11.69 -10.66
N VAL A 291 4.19 11.24 -9.47
CA VAL A 291 4.75 11.67 -8.18
C VAL A 291 5.92 10.76 -7.78
N ARG A 292 7.07 11.35 -7.48
CA ARG A 292 8.26 10.61 -7.00
C ARG A 292 8.01 9.95 -5.66
N LEU A 293 8.69 8.82 -5.44
CA LEU A 293 8.63 8.13 -4.16
C LEU A 293 9.28 8.93 -3.02
N MET A 294 10.38 9.59 -3.32
CA MET A 294 11.09 10.48 -2.39
C MET A 294 11.97 11.47 -3.14
N PHE A 295 12.42 12.53 -2.48
CA PHE A 295 13.32 13.53 -3.03
C PHE A 295 14.02 14.34 -1.91
N PRO A 296 15.24 14.85 -2.11
CA PRO A 296 16.19 14.54 -3.18
C PRO A 296 16.68 13.08 -3.15
N PRO A 297 17.23 12.55 -4.28
CA PRO A 297 17.77 11.18 -4.28
C PRO A 297 18.98 11.04 -3.36
N TYR A 298 19.16 9.87 -2.77
CA TYR A 298 20.41 9.52 -2.09
C TYR A 298 21.58 9.45 -3.07
N LYS A 299 22.70 10.07 -2.70
CA LYS A 299 23.97 10.08 -3.42
C LYS A 299 25.16 9.99 -2.48
N GLU A 300 25.29 10.93 -1.54
CA GLU A 300 26.44 11.10 -0.67
C GLU A 300 26.09 11.00 0.82
N HIS A 301 24.85 11.29 1.19
CA HIS A 301 24.43 11.40 2.60
C HIS A 301 23.50 10.25 3.02
N ALA A 302 23.55 9.12 2.33
CA ALA A 302 22.76 7.96 2.70
C ALA A 302 23.23 7.38 4.04
N PHE A 303 22.26 7.04 4.89
CA PHE A 303 22.56 6.35 6.14
C PHE A 303 22.88 4.87 5.91
N ASP A 304 23.57 4.25 6.85
CA ASP A 304 23.80 2.80 6.83
C ASP A 304 22.46 2.05 6.96
N GLY A 305 22.09 1.32 5.90
CA GLY A 305 20.78 0.70 5.75
C GLY A 305 19.91 1.30 4.63
N ALA A 306 20.34 2.40 4.01
CA ALA A 306 19.70 2.96 2.82
C ALA A 306 20.14 2.21 1.56
N LEU A 307 19.59 1.01 1.34
CA LEU A 307 19.93 0.19 0.17
C LEU A 307 19.44 0.80 -1.17
N MET A 308 18.74 1.92 -1.12
CA MET A 308 18.33 2.69 -2.30
C MET A 308 19.53 3.11 -3.16
N LEU A 309 20.73 3.24 -2.57
CA LEU A 309 21.98 3.47 -3.32
C LEU A 309 22.33 2.39 -4.35
N LEU A 310 21.68 1.22 -4.30
CA LEU A 310 21.78 0.21 -5.35
C LEU A 310 21.14 0.67 -6.67
N PHE A 311 20.33 1.71 -6.64
CA PHE A 311 19.67 2.29 -7.79
C PHE A 311 20.24 3.68 -8.10
N ASN A 312 20.40 3.95 -9.39
CA ASN A 312 20.76 5.29 -9.84
C ASN A 312 19.70 6.31 -9.39
N ALA A 313 20.14 7.54 -9.15
CA ALA A 313 19.22 8.63 -8.85
C ALA A 313 18.12 8.78 -9.91
N GLY A 314 16.89 8.90 -9.48
CA GLY A 314 15.71 8.97 -10.36
C GLY A 314 15.15 7.61 -10.78
N THR A 315 15.64 6.50 -10.21
CA THR A 315 15.13 5.16 -10.54
C THR A 315 14.66 4.39 -9.32
N LYS A 316 13.61 3.57 -9.48
CA LYS A 316 13.02 2.73 -8.43
C LYS A 316 12.84 3.49 -7.10
N GLU A 317 13.39 2.92 -6.01
CA GLU A 317 13.26 3.51 -4.68
C GLU A 317 14.19 4.71 -4.43
N ASN A 318 15.11 5.02 -5.36
CA ASN A 318 15.98 6.19 -5.24
C ASN A 318 15.47 7.38 -6.07
N ALA A 319 14.40 8.00 -5.60
CA ALA A 319 13.73 9.13 -6.25
C ALA A 319 13.11 8.82 -7.63
N GLY A 320 12.86 7.55 -7.94
CA GLY A 320 12.03 7.15 -9.07
C GLY A 320 10.56 7.44 -8.81
N ILE A 321 9.76 7.47 -9.88
CA ILE A 321 8.31 7.48 -9.81
C ILE A 321 7.86 6.03 -9.67
N PHE A 322 7.76 5.54 -8.42
CA PHE A 322 7.24 4.20 -8.18
C PHE A 322 5.73 4.21 -8.43
N SER A 323 5.24 3.32 -9.29
CA SER A 323 3.89 3.50 -9.86
C SER A 323 2.78 3.07 -8.89
N GLN A 324 3.03 2.11 -7.99
CA GLN A 324 2.02 1.66 -7.02
C GLN A 324 1.56 2.78 -6.05
N PRO A 325 2.44 3.60 -5.46
CA PRO A 325 2.04 4.73 -4.63
C PRO A 325 1.25 5.83 -5.35
N GLN A 326 1.21 5.84 -6.69
CA GLN A 326 0.36 6.78 -7.43
C GLN A 326 -1.12 6.59 -7.05
N GLY A 327 -1.58 5.34 -6.92
CA GLY A 327 -2.94 5.07 -6.47
C GLY A 327 -3.23 5.60 -5.07
N TRP A 328 -2.26 5.53 -4.16
CA TRP A 328 -2.42 6.05 -2.79
C TRP A 328 -2.52 7.57 -2.75
N ILE A 329 -1.68 8.27 -3.51
CA ILE A 329 -1.75 9.74 -3.52
C ILE A 329 -2.99 10.26 -4.23
N ILE A 330 -3.44 9.59 -5.29
CA ILE A 330 -4.72 9.88 -5.96
C ILE A 330 -5.88 9.73 -4.97
N LEU A 331 -5.89 8.64 -4.20
CA LEU A 331 -6.91 8.41 -3.17
C LEU A 331 -6.86 9.48 -2.09
N ALA A 332 -5.67 9.83 -1.58
CA ALA A 332 -5.49 10.83 -0.53
C ALA A 332 -6.00 12.21 -0.96
N GLU A 333 -5.64 12.68 -2.15
CA GLU A 333 -6.14 13.95 -2.70
C GLU A 333 -7.67 13.92 -2.88
N ALA A 334 -8.21 12.82 -3.38
CA ALA A 334 -9.65 12.68 -3.57
C ALA A 334 -10.40 12.66 -2.23
N LEU A 335 -9.85 12.04 -1.18
CA LEU A 335 -10.42 12.04 0.18
C LEU A 335 -10.50 13.45 0.77
N MET A 336 -9.56 14.33 0.41
CA MET A 336 -9.55 15.74 0.79
C MET A 336 -10.47 16.63 -0.08
N GLY A 337 -11.03 16.07 -1.17
CA GLY A 337 -11.88 16.79 -2.11
C GLY A 337 -11.08 17.52 -3.21
N HIS A 338 -9.79 17.25 -3.35
CA HIS A 338 -8.90 17.88 -4.34
C HIS A 338 -9.01 17.21 -5.71
N GLY A 339 -10.21 17.17 -6.29
CA GLY A 339 -10.49 16.44 -7.53
C GLY A 339 -9.61 16.82 -8.72
N ASN A 340 -9.23 18.10 -8.84
CA ASN A 340 -8.32 18.55 -9.90
C ASN A 340 -6.95 17.89 -9.76
N ARG A 341 -6.37 17.90 -8.56
CA ARG A 341 -5.03 17.34 -8.30
C ARG A 341 -5.03 15.81 -8.36
N ALA A 342 -6.06 15.16 -7.83
CA ALA A 342 -6.22 13.72 -7.97
C ALA A 342 -6.26 13.28 -9.45
N PHE A 343 -6.96 14.04 -10.29
CA PHE A 343 -7.02 13.76 -11.74
C PHE A 343 -5.70 14.13 -12.45
N GLU A 344 -5.01 15.19 -12.05
CA GLU A 344 -3.68 15.55 -12.54
C GLU A 344 -2.69 14.39 -12.34
N TYR A 345 -2.60 13.85 -11.13
CA TYR A 345 -1.72 12.71 -10.83
C TYR A 345 -2.11 11.44 -11.59
N PHE A 346 -3.42 11.21 -11.78
CA PHE A 346 -3.88 10.14 -12.67
C PHE A 346 -3.40 10.36 -14.10
N ASP A 347 -3.57 11.56 -14.63
CA ASP A 347 -3.26 11.87 -16.04
C ASP A 347 -1.75 11.78 -16.31
N GLU A 348 -0.92 12.29 -15.41
CA GLU A 348 0.54 12.25 -15.50
C GLU A 348 1.11 10.81 -15.43
N SER A 349 0.50 9.93 -14.64
CA SER A 349 0.95 8.55 -14.45
C SER A 349 0.21 7.52 -15.31
N SER A 350 -0.90 7.88 -15.92
CA SER A 350 -1.75 6.97 -16.69
C SER A 350 -1.11 6.55 -18.02
N PRO A 351 -1.02 5.23 -18.30
CA PRO A 351 -0.54 4.76 -19.58
C PRO A 351 -1.30 5.33 -20.80
N ALA A 352 -2.61 5.50 -20.69
CA ALA A 352 -3.44 6.04 -21.79
C ALA A 352 -3.10 7.49 -22.11
N SER A 353 -2.80 8.29 -21.08
CA SER A 353 -2.43 9.70 -21.26
C SER A 353 -0.99 9.88 -21.77
N MET A 354 -0.20 8.81 -21.77
CA MET A 354 1.20 8.79 -22.22
C MET A 354 1.41 8.12 -23.59
N ASN A 355 0.35 7.78 -24.29
CA ASN A 355 0.46 7.10 -25.60
C ASN A 355 1.16 7.93 -26.67
N ASP A 356 1.01 9.24 -26.65
CA ASP A 356 1.74 10.18 -27.51
C ASP A 356 3.23 10.29 -27.16
N LYS A 357 3.64 9.77 -25.99
CA LYS A 357 5.00 9.71 -25.52
C LYS A 357 5.57 8.28 -25.51
N ALA A 358 5.03 7.37 -26.31
CA ALA A 358 5.44 5.96 -26.35
C ALA A 358 6.95 5.77 -26.61
N GLU A 359 7.54 6.65 -27.43
CA GLU A 359 8.98 6.65 -27.72
C GLU A 359 9.85 6.95 -26.49
N VAL A 360 9.33 7.70 -25.54
CA VAL A 360 9.98 7.99 -24.26
C VAL A 360 9.67 6.87 -23.27
N ARG A 361 8.41 6.52 -23.14
CA ARG A 361 7.91 5.58 -22.12
C ARG A 361 8.43 4.16 -22.27
N LYS A 362 8.58 3.66 -23.50
CA LYS A 362 9.14 2.33 -23.83
C LYS A 362 8.40 1.13 -23.24
N LEU A 363 7.13 1.26 -22.94
CA LEU A 363 6.22 0.18 -22.57
C LEU A 363 5.08 0.06 -23.55
N GLU A 364 4.35 -1.07 -23.47
CA GLU A 364 3.13 -1.28 -24.25
C GLU A 364 2.10 -0.20 -23.90
N PRO A 365 1.32 0.27 -24.88
CA PRO A 365 0.19 1.16 -24.64
C PRO A 365 -0.76 0.56 -23.58
N TYR A 366 -1.34 1.41 -22.75
CA TYR A 366 -2.31 1.04 -21.72
C TYR A 366 -1.81 0.10 -20.60
N CYS A 367 -0.52 -0.24 -20.57
CA CYS A 367 0.07 -1.10 -19.56
C CYS A 367 0.75 -0.28 -18.47
N HIS A 368 0.39 -0.49 -17.22
CA HIS A 368 1.15 0.03 -16.07
C HIS A 368 2.46 -0.72 -15.91
N GLY A 369 3.55 0.03 -15.67
CA GLY A 369 4.82 -0.50 -15.20
C GLY A 369 4.96 -0.40 -13.68
N GLN A 370 6.04 -0.95 -13.14
CA GLN A 370 6.35 -0.85 -11.71
C GLN A 370 6.85 0.55 -11.34
N PHE A 371 7.70 1.14 -12.18
CA PHE A 371 8.23 2.47 -11.96
C PHE A 371 8.54 3.17 -13.29
N THR A 372 8.60 4.49 -13.23
CA THR A 372 9.06 5.37 -14.30
C THR A 372 10.28 6.15 -13.82
N GLU A 373 11.27 6.32 -14.68
CA GLU A 373 12.46 7.12 -14.37
C GLU A 373 12.07 8.59 -14.24
N SER A 374 12.45 9.20 -13.12
CA SER A 374 12.06 10.57 -12.83
C SER A 374 13.03 11.60 -13.39
N VAL A 375 12.68 12.86 -13.23
CA VAL A 375 13.51 14.02 -13.57
C VAL A 375 14.89 13.89 -12.95
N GLY A 376 15.92 14.04 -13.77
CA GLY A 376 17.33 13.89 -13.39
C GLY A 376 17.94 12.53 -13.76
N SER A 377 17.14 11.55 -14.19
CA SER A 377 17.65 10.38 -14.89
C SER A 377 18.00 10.72 -16.34
N PRO A 378 19.05 10.12 -16.94
CA PRO A 378 19.31 10.24 -18.36
C PRO A 378 18.21 9.66 -19.26
N TYR A 379 17.29 8.89 -18.68
CA TYR A 379 16.16 8.26 -19.38
C TYR A 379 14.82 8.68 -18.76
N GLU A 380 14.70 9.93 -18.40
CA GLU A 380 13.51 10.51 -17.81
C GLU A 380 12.23 10.16 -18.59
N GLY A 381 11.19 9.73 -17.88
CA GLY A 381 9.92 9.29 -18.45
C GLY A 381 9.89 7.82 -18.93
N ARG A 382 11.04 7.12 -18.95
CA ARG A 382 11.09 5.71 -19.31
C ARG A 382 10.51 4.84 -18.21
N SER A 383 9.53 4.01 -18.54
CA SER A 383 8.90 3.06 -17.62
C SER A 383 9.51 1.67 -17.72
N HIS A 384 9.39 0.90 -16.63
CA HIS A 384 10.02 -0.41 -16.49
C HIS A 384 9.10 -1.41 -15.81
N VAL A 385 9.38 -2.71 -16.05
CA VAL A 385 8.70 -3.85 -15.41
C VAL A 385 7.19 -3.79 -15.60
N HIS A 386 6.79 -4.11 -16.80
CA HIS A 386 5.40 -4.04 -17.24
C HIS A 386 4.54 -5.21 -16.74
N TRP A 387 3.23 -5.04 -16.80
CA TRP A 387 2.16 -5.99 -16.53
C TRP A 387 2.02 -6.43 -15.08
N LEU A 388 2.97 -7.14 -14.50
CA LEU A 388 2.85 -7.76 -13.18
C LEU A 388 3.29 -6.80 -12.08
N THR A 389 2.42 -5.88 -11.72
CA THR A 389 2.67 -4.82 -10.74
C THR A 389 1.41 -4.47 -9.95
N GLY A 390 1.57 -4.18 -8.66
CA GLY A 390 0.50 -3.68 -7.79
C GLY A 390 -0.05 -2.30 -8.16
N THR A 391 0.56 -1.66 -9.14
CA THR A 391 0.06 -0.38 -9.67
C THR A 391 -1.36 -0.49 -10.18
N ALA A 392 -1.69 -1.60 -10.87
CA ALA A 392 -3.02 -1.78 -11.44
C ALA A 392 -4.11 -1.75 -10.34
N SER A 393 -3.92 -2.48 -9.25
CA SER A 393 -4.90 -2.53 -8.14
C SER A 393 -4.99 -1.21 -7.40
N THR A 394 -3.87 -0.57 -7.08
CA THR A 394 -3.88 0.71 -6.34
C THR A 394 -4.44 1.86 -7.16
N CYS A 395 -4.15 1.90 -8.47
CA CYS A 395 -4.77 2.90 -9.38
C CYS A 395 -6.27 2.63 -9.54
N MET A 396 -6.71 1.37 -9.58
CA MET A 396 -8.14 1.05 -9.59
C MET A 396 -8.82 1.60 -8.34
N VAL A 397 -8.29 1.34 -7.16
CA VAL A 397 -8.80 1.87 -5.89
C VAL A 397 -8.77 3.41 -5.89
N GLY A 398 -7.64 4.02 -6.23
CA GLY A 398 -7.50 5.49 -6.28
C GLY A 398 -8.49 6.16 -7.22
N CYS A 399 -8.77 5.55 -8.37
CA CYS A 399 -9.71 6.10 -9.34
C CYS A 399 -11.17 5.84 -8.96
N VAL A 400 -11.53 4.62 -8.59
CA VAL A 400 -12.93 4.24 -8.30
C VAL A 400 -13.36 4.76 -6.93
N GLU A 401 -12.61 4.48 -5.88
CA GLU A 401 -12.94 4.90 -4.52
C GLU A 401 -12.54 6.36 -4.24
N GLY A 402 -11.51 6.86 -4.92
CA GLY A 402 -11.07 8.26 -4.85
C GLY A 402 -11.84 9.15 -5.80
N ILE A 403 -11.40 9.24 -7.06
CA ILE A 403 -11.93 10.22 -8.04
C ILE A 403 -13.43 10.03 -8.28
N MET A 404 -13.88 8.81 -8.56
CA MET A 404 -15.31 8.52 -8.74
C MET A 404 -16.07 8.50 -7.41
N GLY A 405 -15.36 8.32 -6.30
CA GLY A 405 -15.91 8.35 -4.94
C GLY A 405 -16.89 7.24 -4.63
N MET A 406 -16.80 6.12 -5.33
CA MET A 406 -17.64 4.94 -5.11
C MET A 406 -16.96 3.99 -4.14
N ARG A 407 -17.35 4.05 -2.88
CA ARG A 407 -16.73 3.27 -1.80
C ARG A 407 -17.70 2.24 -1.26
N PRO A 408 -17.36 0.96 -1.29
CA PRO A 408 -18.16 -0.06 -0.64
C PRO A 408 -18.17 0.15 0.88
N ASP A 409 -19.32 -0.15 1.50
CA ASP A 409 -19.52 -0.06 2.93
C ASP A 409 -20.42 -1.23 3.37
N PHE A 410 -20.39 -1.63 4.64
CA PHE A 410 -21.22 -2.75 5.14
C PHE A 410 -22.71 -2.51 5.03
N TYR A 411 -23.13 -1.26 4.94
CA TYR A 411 -24.52 -0.86 4.85
C TYR A 411 -24.93 -0.40 3.44
N GLY A 412 -24.02 -0.51 2.46
CA GLY A 412 -24.30 -0.13 1.10
C GLY A 412 -23.11 0.49 0.37
N ILE A 413 -23.36 1.47 -0.47
CA ILE A 413 -22.34 2.21 -1.21
C ILE A 413 -22.32 3.67 -0.76
N LYS A 414 -21.14 4.14 -0.38
CA LYS A 414 -20.90 5.55 -0.09
C LYS A 414 -20.47 6.25 -1.39
N ILE A 415 -21.21 7.29 -1.79
CA ILE A 415 -20.91 8.04 -3.01
C ILE A 415 -20.43 9.44 -2.61
N ALA A 416 -19.16 9.72 -2.88
CA ALA A 416 -18.52 11.01 -2.59
C ALA A 416 -17.48 11.36 -3.68
N PRO A 417 -17.94 11.73 -4.90
CA PRO A 417 -17.03 11.98 -6.03
C PRO A 417 -16.15 13.20 -5.80
N ALA A 418 -14.88 13.07 -6.15
CA ALA A 418 -13.90 14.15 -6.19
C ALA A 418 -13.44 14.33 -7.64
N VAL A 419 -14.36 14.77 -8.51
CA VAL A 419 -14.09 14.97 -9.93
C VAL A 419 -13.53 16.36 -10.20
N PRO A 420 -12.72 16.54 -11.25
CA PRO A 420 -12.24 17.85 -11.65
C PRO A 420 -13.39 18.85 -11.91
N VAL A 421 -13.17 20.11 -11.61
CA VAL A 421 -14.17 21.17 -11.83
C VAL A 421 -14.69 21.21 -13.26
N SER A 422 -13.84 20.90 -14.24
CA SER A 422 -14.21 20.82 -15.67
C SER A 422 -15.22 19.71 -15.99
N TYR A 423 -15.38 18.71 -15.10
CA TYR A 423 -16.34 17.60 -15.25
C TYR A 423 -17.60 17.78 -14.41
N THR A 424 -17.71 18.83 -13.61
CA THR A 424 -18.86 19.07 -12.73
C THR A 424 -20.13 19.52 -13.46
N HIS A 425 -20.06 19.78 -14.76
CA HIS A 425 -21.22 20.00 -15.61
C HIS A 425 -21.80 18.68 -16.15
N LEU A 426 -22.00 17.71 -15.30
CA LEU A 426 -22.85 16.56 -15.59
C LEU A 426 -24.27 17.09 -15.76
N ARG A 427 -24.67 17.33 -17.01
CA ARG A 427 -26.06 17.59 -17.36
C ARG A 427 -26.82 16.31 -17.03
N ALA A 428 -27.80 16.41 -16.14
CA ALA A 428 -28.82 15.39 -15.93
C ALA A 428 -29.69 15.23 -17.20
N HIS A 429 -29.09 14.75 -18.29
CA HIS A 429 -29.79 14.57 -19.57
C HIS A 429 -30.15 13.11 -19.86
N GLU A 430 -29.83 12.22 -18.97
CA GLU A 430 -29.89 10.78 -19.22
C GLU A 430 -30.95 10.07 -18.41
N THR A 431 -32.01 10.75 -18.04
CA THR A 431 -33.25 10.09 -17.56
C THR A 431 -34.31 10.21 -18.65
N LEU A 432 -34.23 9.35 -19.63
CA LEU A 432 -35.36 8.94 -20.45
C LEU A 432 -35.49 7.44 -20.37
#